data_cad2696e05b4b55532b74bca959bd53c
#
_entry.id   cad2696e05b4b55532b74bca959bd53c
#
_cell.length_a   1.000
_cell.length_b   1.000
_cell.length_c   1.000
_cell.angle_alpha   90.00
_cell.angle_beta   90.00
_cell.angle_gamma   90.00
#
_symmetry.space_group_name_H-M   'P 1'
#
loop_
_entity.id
_entity.type
_entity.pdbx_description
1 polymer ?
#
loop_
_entity_poly.entity_id
_entity_poly.type
_entity_poly.pdbx_seq_one_letter_code
_entity_poly.pdbx_strand_id
1 'polypeptide(L)'
;MNSSDKPKWSKYTNISDHAKWMPTMIDLIEKKDQKRNQRKYRRDSYHGKIFNVDLGIGNLGSEMNKLRPCLVISADHLNQGETVVVLPLSTTIKTEVRDGRVCPKYNNHYILHKENYPRKGKMKGLKETSCVKCEDIKCIDKVRIRELLAIVDTNDLNNIYIRLANTFGFQAKTK
;
A
#
# COMPACT_ATOMS: atom_id res chain seq x y z
N MET A 1 -23.04 -33.44 8.55
CA MET A 1 -22.09 -32.96 7.52
C MET A 1 -20.75 -32.78 8.18
N ASN A 2 -19.77 -33.62 7.87
CA ASN A 2 -18.45 -33.58 8.47
C ASN A 2 -17.69 -32.30 8.05
N SER A 3 -16.96 -31.70 8.96
CA SER A 3 -16.18 -30.47 8.75
C SER A 3 -15.06 -30.59 7.69
N SER A 4 -14.86 -31.78 7.12
CA SER A 4 -13.89 -32.09 6.09
C SER A 4 -14.34 -31.78 4.65
N ASP A 5 -15.61 -31.46 4.43
CA ASP A 5 -16.17 -31.33 3.07
C ASP A 5 -16.30 -29.89 2.57
N LYS A 6 -15.73 -28.93 3.30
CA LYS A 6 -15.69 -27.54 2.78
C LYS A 6 -14.66 -27.44 1.65
N PRO A 7 -15.06 -26.96 0.46
CA PRO A 7 -14.13 -26.80 -0.65
C PRO A 7 -12.90 -25.99 -0.22
N LYS A 8 -11.70 -26.40 -0.64
CA LYS A 8 -10.41 -25.73 -0.29
C LYS A 8 -10.41 -24.22 -0.59
N TRP A 9 -11.19 -23.79 -1.59
CA TRP A 9 -11.33 -22.35 -1.92
C TRP A 9 -12.15 -21.56 -0.89
N SER A 10 -12.96 -22.19 -0.03
CA SER A 10 -13.71 -21.51 1.03
C SER A 10 -12.82 -20.84 2.09
N LYS A 11 -11.53 -21.21 2.14
CA LYS A 11 -10.54 -20.53 3.00
C LYS A 11 -10.10 -19.16 2.49
N TYR A 12 -10.27 -18.86 1.19
CA TYR A 12 -9.63 -17.71 0.53
C TYR A 12 -10.63 -16.67 0.01
N THR A 13 -11.88 -17.01 -0.17
CA THR A 13 -12.93 -16.12 -0.64
C THR A 13 -14.13 -16.18 0.29
N ASN A 14 -14.20 -15.25 1.21
CA ASN A 14 -15.40 -15.09 2.00
C ASN A 14 -16.44 -14.30 1.18
N ILE A 15 -17.42 -14.99 0.61
CA ILE A 15 -18.54 -14.39 -0.14
C ILE A 15 -19.19 -13.23 0.65
N SER A 16 -19.27 -13.37 1.97
CA SER A 16 -19.73 -12.30 2.85
C SER A 16 -18.87 -11.04 2.79
N ASP A 17 -17.54 -11.18 2.67
CA ASP A 17 -16.65 -10.02 2.55
C ASP A 17 -16.83 -9.32 1.20
N HIS A 18 -17.04 -10.07 0.10
CA HIS A 18 -17.38 -9.50 -1.20
C HIS A 18 -18.70 -8.73 -1.16
N ALA A 19 -19.74 -9.31 -0.58
CA ALA A 19 -21.04 -8.66 -0.44
C ALA A 19 -20.94 -7.36 0.38
N LYS A 20 -20.15 -7.37 1.46
CA LYS A 20 -19.91 -6.17 2.29
C LYS A 20 -19.13 -5.07 1.58
N TRP A 21 -18.25 -5.45 0.62
CA TRP A 21 -17.45 -4.46 -0.12
C TRP A 21 -18.18 -3.87 -1.33
N MET A 22 -19.21 -4.55 -1.86
CA MET A 22 -19.98 -4.10 -3.01
C MET A 22 -20.48 -2.63 -2.89
N PRO A 23 -21.08 -2.20 -1.76
CA PRO A 23 -21.48 -0.81 -1.57
C PRO A 23 -20.30 0.17 -1.68
N THR A 24 -19.15 -0.19 -1.12
CA THR A 24 -17.92 0.62 -1.23
C THR A 24 -17.46 0.75 -2.67
N MET A 25 -17.53 -0.32 -3.45
CA MET A 25 -17.17 -0.30 -4.87
C MET A 25 -18.11 0.61 -5.67
N ILE A 26 -19.42 0.55 -5.42
CA ILE A 26 -20.41 1.42 -6.05
C ILE A 26 -20.12 2.88 -5.72
N ASP A 27 -19.92 3.23 -4.45
CA ASP A 27 -19.57 4.60 -4.01
C ASP A 27 -18.27 5.11 -4.67
N LEU A 28 -17.28 4.24 -4.88
CA LEU A 28 -16.05 4.60 -5.59
C LEU A 28 -16.29 4.89 -7.07
N ILE A 29 -17.16 4.12 -7.74
CA ILE A 29 -17.54 4.32 -9.14
C ILE A 29 -18.29 5.66 -9.28
N GLU A 30 -19.27 5.91 -8.44
CA GLU A 30 -20.04 7.17 -8.44
C GLU A 30 -19.13 8.39 -8.20
N LYS A 31 -18.22 8.31 -7.24
CA LYS A 31 -17.24 9.38 -6.97
C LYS A 31 -16.32 9.63 -8.15
N LYS A 32 -15.94 8.58 -8.87
CA LYS A 32 -15.12 8.69 -10.07
C LYS A 32 -15.86 9.45 -11.17
N ASP A 33 -17.10 9.10 -11.41
CA ASP A 33 -17.93 9.75 -12.44
C ASP A 33 -18.18 11.22 -12.12
N GLN A 34 -18.45 11.56 -10.85
CA GLN A 34 -18.59 12.94 -10.40
C GLN A 34 -17.31 13.76 -10.61
N LYS A 35 -16.12 13.21 -10.28
CA LYS A 35 -14.82 13.87 -10.50
C LYS A 35 -14.51 14.08 -11.98
N ARG A 36 -14.84 13.10 -12.82
CA ARG A 36 -14.67 13.18 -14.28
C ARG A 36 -15.46 14.33 -14.87
N ASN A 37 -16.70 14.55 -14.40
CA ASN A 37 -17.56 15.66 -14.85
C ASN A 37 -17.06 17.03 -14.38
N GLN A 38 -16.29 17.12 -13.28
CA GLN A 38 -15.80 18.38 -12.72
C GLN A 38 -14.45 18.84 -13.30
N ARG A 39 -13.77 18.05 -14.16
CA ARG A 39 -12.47 18.36 -14.81
C ARG A 39 -11.40 19.04 -13.92
N LYS A 40 -11.47 18.85 -12.60
CA LYS A 40 -10.49 19.41 -11.67
C LYS A 40 -9.55 18.32 -11.15
N TYR A 41 -8.66 17.84 -12.00
CA TYR A 41 -7.46 17.17 -11.46
C TYR A 41 -6.57 18.25 -10.83
N ARG A 42 -6.70 18.42 -9.53
CA ARG A 42 -5.71 19.16 -8.75
C ARG A 42 -4.37 18.47 -8.96
N ARG A 43 -3.33 19.24 -9.24
CA ARG A 43 -1.93 18.77 -9.20
C ARG A 43 -1.54 18.53 -7.74
N ASP A 44 -2.16 17.54 -7.10
CA ASP A 44 -1.79 17.15 -5.75
C ASP A 44 -0.51 16.33 -5.82
N SER A 45 0.49 16.69 -5.02
CA SER A 45 1.68 15.89 -4.84
C SER A 45 1.30 14.63 -4.06
N TYR A 46 1.56 13.47 -4.65
CA TYR A 46 1.30 12.15 -4.05
C TYR A 46 2.59 11.43 -3.68
N HIS A 47 3.66 11.66 -4.43
CA HIS A 47 4.93 10.99 -4.29
C HIS A 47 5.51 11.07 -2.87
N GLY A 48 5.99 9.94 -2.35
CA GLY A 48 6.58 9.85 -1.01
C GLY A 48 5.57 9.95 0.14
N LYS A 49 4.26 9.97 -0.15
CA LYS A 49 3.21 10.06 0.87
C LYS A 49 2.54 8.72 1.10
N ILE A 50 2.17 8.48 2.35
CA ILE A 50 1.42 7.30 2.78
C ILE A 50 -0.03 7.71 2.98
N PHE A 51 -0.92 7.02 2.29
CA PHE A 51 -2.36 7.19 2.43
C PHE A 51 -3.02 5.88 2.86
N ASN A 52 -4.18 5.95 3.52
CA ASN A 52 -5.09 4.84 3.52
C ASN A 52 -5.67 4.65 2.11
N VAL A 53 -5.59 3.43 1.59
CA VAL A 53 -6.04 3.08 0.24
C VAL A 53 -6.96 1.87 0.32
N ASP A 54 -8.10 1.97 -0.36
CA ASP A 54 -9.01 0.86 -0.53
C ASP A 54 -8.52 -0.04 -1.68
N LEU A 55 -7.79 -1.11 -1.33
CA LEU A 55 -7.27 -2.07 -2.31
C LEU A 55 -8.34 -3.01 -2.87
N GLY A 56 -9.53 -2.98 -2.27
CA GLY A 56 -10.62 -3.87 -2.65
C GLY A 56 -10.54 -5.24 -1.99
N ILE A 57 -11.41 -6.12 -2.46
CA ILE A 57 -11.54 -7.52 -2.04
C ILE A 57 -11.56 -8.37 -3.32
N GLY A 58 -11.17 -9.63 -3.21
CA GLY A 58 -11.10 -10.53 -4.36
C GLY A 58 -9.68 -10.84 -4.80
N ASN A 59 -8.72 -10.28 -4.10
CA ASN A 59 -7.31 -10.63 -4.28
C ASN A 59 -7.09 -12.07 -3.81
N LEU A 60 -6.23 -12.80 -4.50
CA LEU A 60 -5.99 -14.22 -4.25
C LEU A 60 -4.77 -14.45 -3.36
N GLY A 61 -4.87 -15.46 -2.50
CA GLY A 61 -3.73 -15.91 -1.70
C GLY A 61 -3.15 -14.84 -0.80
N SER A 62 -1.88 -14.50 -1.02
CA SER A 62 -1.11 -13.53 -0.21
C SER A 62 -1.21 -12.09 -0.71
N GLU A 63 -1.93 -11.82 -1.79
CA GLU A 63 -2.10 -10.47 -2.31
C GLU A 63 -2.74 -9.55 -1.27
N MET A 64 -2.20 -8.34 -1.14
CA MET A 64 -2.74 -7.35 -0.23
C MET A 64 -4.12 -6.87 -0.67
N ASN A 65 -5.06 -6.79 0.27
CA ASN A 65 -6.46 -6.42 0.08
C ASN A 65 -6.97 -5.50 1.20
N LYS A 66 -8.25 -5.13 1.12
CA LYS A 66 -8.97 -4.27 2.09
C LYS A 66 -8.39 -2.86 2.15
N LEU A 67 -8.81 -2.10 3.16
CA LEU A 67 -8.28 -0.76 3.44
C LEU A 67 -6.92 -0.89 4.14
N ARG A 68 -5.87 -0.30 3.54
CA ARG A 68 -4.50 -0.38 4.06
C ARG A 68 -3.72 0.91 3.87
N PRO A 69 -2.75 1.20 4.73
CA PRO A 69 -1.73 2.18 4.42
C PRO A 69 -0.95 1.76 3.17
N CYS A 70 -0.76 2.70 2.24
CA CYS A 70 0.04 2.49 1.02
C CYS A 70 0.93 3.71 0.79
N LEU A 71 2.19 3.47 0.46
CA LEU A 71 3.14 4.49 0.03
C LEU A 71 3.02 4.71 -1.47
N VAL A 72 2.81 5.96 -1.91
CA VAL A 72 2.87 6.31 -3.34
C VAL A 72 4.31 6.48 -3.78
N ILE A 73 4.73 5.71 -4.78
CA ILE A 73 6.10 5.69 -5.30
C ILE A 73 6.24 6.29 -6.70
N SER A 74 5.15 6.42 -7.45
CA SER A 74 5.19 7.08 -8.75
C SER A 74 5.47 8.59 -8.61
N ALA A 75 6.38 9.10 -9.44
CA ALA A 75 6.76 10.51 -9.42
C ALA A 75 5.59 11.43 -9.80
N ASP A 76 5.51 12.61 -9.19
CA ASP A 76 4.37 13.51 -9.36
C ASP A 76 4.13 13.95 -10.81
N HIS A 77 5.20 14.10 -11.62
CA HIS A 77 5.07 14.43 -13.05
C HIS A 77 4.43 13.31 -13.87
N LEU A 78 4.49 12.05 -13.39
CA LEU A 78 3.81 10.88 -13.99
C LEU A 78 2.40 10.68 -13.42
N ASN A 79 2.09 11.32 -12.28
CA ASN A 79 0.81 11.23 -11.60
C ASN A 79 -0.25 12.21 -12.17
N GLN A 80 -0.15 12.58 -13.45
CA GLN A 80 -1.11 13.52 -14.06
C GLN A 80 -2.43 12.85 -14.46
N GLY A 81 -2.41 11.54 -14.67
CA GLY A 81 -3.59 10.73 -15.00
C GLY A 81 -4.43 10.35 -13.76
N GLU A 82 -5.34 9.41 -13.95
CA GLU A 82 -6.26 8.93 -12.92
C GLU A 82 -5.61 7.93 -11.94
N THR A 83 -4.44 7.40 -12.26
CA THR A 83 -3.80 6.34 -11.48
C THR A 83 -2.50 6.78 -10.83
N VAL A 84 -2.09 6.04 -9.81
CA VAL A 84 -0.78 6.13 -9.15
C VAL A 84 -0.27 4.73 -8.84
N VAL A 85 1.06 4.60 -8.71
CA VAL A 85 1.69 3.35 -8.28
C VAL A 85 1.98 3.41 -6.79
N VAL A 86 1.60 2.35 -6.08
CA VAL A 86 1.72 2.27 -4.63
C VAL A 86 2.39 0.98 -4.16
N LEU A 87 3.01 1.06 -2.99
CA LEU A 87 3.47 -0.08 -2.19
C LEU A 87 2.60 -0.20 -0.94
N PRO A 88 1.86 -1.28 -0.75
CA PRO A 88 1.11 -1.53 0.48
C PRO A 88 2.03 -1.77 1.67
N LEU A 89 1.60 -1.30 2.84
CA LEU A 89 2.23 -1.55 4.11
C LEU A 89 1.54 -2.69 4.87
N SER A 90 2.33 -3.47 5.61
CA SER A 90 1.84 -4.56 6.46
C SER A 90 2.38 -4.43 7.87
N THR A 91 1.53 -4.66 8.87
CA THR A 91 1.94 -4.78 10.27
C THR A 91 2.55 -6.16 10.60
N THR A 92 2.39 -7.13 9.70
CA THR A 92 3.06 -8.43 9.83
C THR A 92 4.50 -8.31 9.35
N ILE A 93 5.42 -8.18 10.29
CA ILE A 93 6.85 -8.00 10.05
C ILE A 93 7.58 -9.30 10.38
N LYS A 94 8.28 -9.88 9.41
CA LYS A 94 9.19 -10.99 9.64
C LYS A 94 10.60 -10.43 9.75
N THR A 95 11.26 -10.66 10.88
CA THR A 95 12.62 -10.19 11.18
C THR A 95 13.56 -11.35 11.40
N GLU A 96 14.86 -11.06 11.29
CA GLU A 96 15.96 -11.91 11.70
C GLU A 96 17.08 -11.04 12.31
N VAL A 97 18.03 -11.66 12.97
CA VAL A 97 19.21 -10.97 13.50
C VAL A 97 20.37 -11.21 12.56
N ARG A 98 20.95 -10.13 12.01
CA ARG A 98 22.18 -10.13 11.21
C ARG A 98 23.18 -9.17 11.88
N ASP A 99 24.38 -9.64 12.15
CA ASP A 99 25.46 -8.85 12.79
C ASP A 99 25.01 -8.12 14.07
N GLY A 100 24.20 -8.80 14.91
CA GLY A 100 23.65 -8.25 16.16
C GLY A 100 22.53 -7.22 15.99
N ARG A 101 22.05 -6.97 14.76
CA ARG A 101 20.96 -6.02 14.46
C ARG A 101 19.71 -6.75 13.99
N VAL A 102 18.57 -6.32 14.50
CA VAL A 102 17.26 -6.79 14.02
C VAL A 102 16.97 -6.13 12.68
N CYS A 103 16.82 -6.95 11.63
CA CYS A 103 16.53 -6.50 10.28
C CYS A 103 15.36 -7.28 9.66
N PRO A 104 14.74 -6.77 8.58
CA PRO A 104 13.76 -7.55 7.85
C PRO A 104 14.37 -8.87 7.35
N LYS A 105 13.62 -9.97 7.48
CA LYS A 105 14.05 -11.29 6.98
C LYS A 105 14.26 -11.29 5.46
N TYR A 106 13.47 -10.50 4.74
CA TYR A 106 13.53 -10.43 3.28
C TYR A 106 14.18 -9.13 2.83
N ASN A 107 15.09 -9.19 1.87
CA ASN A 107 15.86 -8.03 1.39
C ASN A 107 15.00 -7.00 0.64
N ASN A 108 13.82 -7.40 0.14
CA ASN A 108 12.83 -6.55 -0.51
C ASN A 108 11.82 -5.93 0.47
N HIS A 109 12.02 -6.09 1.78
CA HIS A 109 11.20 -5.49 2.82
C HIS A 109 11.91 -4.32 3.47
N TYR A 110 11.17 -3.25 3.82
CA TYR A 110 11.67 -2.11 4.59
C TYR A 110 10.75 -1.79 5.76
N ILE A 111 11.32 -1.57 6.95
CA ILE A 111 10.54 -1.27 8.15
C ILE A 111 10.46 0.25 8.35
N LEU A 112 9.24 0.77 8.40
CA LEU A 112 8.93 2.13 8.82
C LEU A 112 8.49 2.11 10.28
N HIS A 113 9.29 2.69 11.15
CA HIS A 113 9.00 2.78 12.58
C HIS A 113 7.98 3.87 12.84
N LYS A 114 6.87 3.55 13.52
CA LYS A 114 5.76 4.50 13.77
C LYS A 114 6.19 5.77 14.51
N GLU A 115 7.22 5.65 15.34
CA GLU A 115 7.79 6.73 16.14
C GLU A 115 8.33 7.87 15.25
N ASN A 116 8.81 7.53 14.04
CA ASN A 116 9.32 8.51 13.07
C ASN A 116 8.18 9.22 12.30
N TYR A 117 6.97 8.67 12.37
CA TYR A 117 5.81 9.15 11.60
C TYR A 117 4.62 9.43 12.51
N PRO A 118 4.76 10.31 13.53
CA PRO A 118 3.68 10.65 14.45
C PRO A 118 2.60 11.49 13.77
N ARG A 119 1.46 11.62 14.45
CA ARG A 119 0.42 12.57 14.02
C ARG A 119 0.95 13.99 13.97
N LYS A 120 0.79 14.69 12.83
CA LYS A 120 1.26 16.06 12.63
C LYS A 120 0.30 16.84 11.71
N GLY A 121 -0.33 17.89 12.22
CA GLY A 121 -1.28 18.69 11.47
C GLY A 121 -2.44 17.85 10.91
N LYS A 122 -2.59 17.82 9.57
CA LYS A 122 -3.62 17.03 8.87
C LYS A 122 -3.26 15.55 8.71
N MET A 123 -2.01 15.18 8.97
CA MET A 123 -1.54 13.79 8.87
C MET A 123 -1.93 13.02 10.13
N LYS A 124 -2.52 11.85 9.96
CA LYS A 124 -2.98 11.02 11.08
C LYS A 124 -1.86 10.24 11.77
N GLY A 125 -0.66 10.15 11.16
CA GLY A 125 0.45 9.35 11.62
C GLY A 125 0.28 7.85 11.33
N LEU A 126 1.37 7.09 11.44
CA LEU A 126 1.32 5.64 11.42
C LEU A 126 0.90 5.13 12.80
N LYS A 127 -0.14 4.30 12.85
CA LYS A 127 -0.62 3.70 14.11
C LYS A 127 0.33 2.62 14.62
N GLU A 128 0.94 1.88 13.69
CA GLU A 128 1.80 0.73 13.97
C GLU A 128 3.05 0.80 13.12
N THR A 129 4.19 0.33 13.68
CA THR A 129 5.37 0.03 12.90
C THR A 129 5.01 -0.92 11.78
N SER A 130 5.38 -0.59 10.56
CA SER A 130 4.89 -1.26 9.37
C SER A 130 6.02 -1.62 8.41
N CYS A 131 5.84 -2.72 7.70
CA CYS A 131 6.74 -3.18 6.66
C CYS A 131 6.23 -2.75 5.29
N VAL A 132 7.04 -2.05 4.53
CA VAL A 132 6.85 -1.83 3.09
C VAL A 132 7.30 -3.08 2.36
N LYS A 133 6.40 -3.69 1.59
CA LYS A 133 6.68 -4.89 0.81
C LYS A 133 6.82 -4.50 -0.66
N CYS A 134 8.06 -4.50 -1.16
CA CYS A 134 8.34 -4.05 -2.52
C CYS A 134 7.83 -5.03 -3.59
N GLU A 135 7.57 -6.29 -3.24
CA GLU A 135 6.97 -7.27 -4.14
C GLU A 135 5.47 -7.04 -4.42
N ASP A 136 4.78 -6.33 -3.51
CA ASP A 136 3.33 -6.10 -3.59
C ASP A 136 2.96 -4.80 -4.36
N ILE A 137 3.80 -4.35 -5.28
CA ILE A 137 3.55 -3.14 -6.08
C ILE A 137 2.20 -3.20 -6.80
N LYS A 138 1.41 -2.11 -6.71
CA LYS A 138 0.08 -2.02 -7.35
C LYS A 138 -0.11 -0.68 -8.04
N CYS A 139 -0.77 -0.72 -9.21
CA CYS A 139 -1.33 0.48 -9.83
C CYS A 139 -2.80 0.60 -9.38
N ILE A 140 -3.16 1.75 -8.84
CA ILE A 140 -4.51 2.01 -8.32
C ILE A 140 -5.09 3.29 -8.91
N ASP A 141 -6.41 3.35 -9.02
CA ASP A 141 -7.12 4.60 -9.31
C ASP A 141 -7.10 5.52 -8.09
N LYS A 142 -6.86 6.81 -8.29
CA LYS A 142 -6.81 7.84 -7.24
C LYS A 142 -8.10 7.94 -6.42
N VAL A 143 -9.23 7.52 -6.96
CA VAL A 143 -10.50 7.48 -6.24
C VAL A 143 -10.45 6.58 -5.00
N ARG A 144 -9.55 5.59 -5.00
CA ARG A 144 -9.32 4.66 -3.87
C ARG A 144 -8.53 5.28 -2.72
N ILE A 145 -7.90 6.45 -2.94
CA ILE A 145 -7.10 7.14 -1.93
C ILE A 145 -8.01 7.81 -0.91
N ARG A 146 -7.75 7.56 0.35
CA ARG A 146 -8.45 8.12 1.51
C ARG A 146 -7.56 9.15 2.23
N GLU A 147 -7.48 9.08 3.54
CA GLU A 147 -6.75 10.03 4.36
C GLU A 147 -5.23 9.93 4.21
N LEU A 148 -4.57 11.08 4.27
CA LEU A 148 -3.12 11.18 4.40
C LEU A 148 -2.69 10.76 5.81
N LEU A 149 -1.76 9.81 5.87
CA LEU A 149 -1.19 9.32 7.12
C LEU A 149 0.16 9.96 7.43
N ALA A 150 1.09 9.93 6.48
CA ALA A 150 2.45 10.43 6.69
C ALA A 150 3.10 10.87 5.37
N ILE A 151 4.21 11.58 5.49
CA ILE A 151 5.16 11.83 4.41
C ILE A 151 6.44 11.12 4.79
N VAL A 152 6.92 10.23 3.94
CA VAL A 152 8.14 9.47 4.18
C VAL A 152 9.33 10.39 3.98
N ASP A 153 10.29 10.33 4.90
CA ASP A 153 11.51 11.13 4.76
C ASP A 153 12.39 10.60 3.61
N THR A 154 13.29 11.46 3.15
CA THR A 154 14.11 11.17 1.96
C THR A 154 15.01 9.95 2.16
N ASN A 155 15.51 9.73 3.37
CA ASN A 155 16.41 8.62 3.65
C ASN A 155 15.68 7.27 3.61
N ASP A 156 14.52 7.19 4.29
CA ASP A 156 13.68 5.99 4.24
C ASP A 156 13.18 5.73 2.81
N LEU A 157 12.80 6.78 2.07
CA LEU A 157 12.35 6.64 0.70
C LEU A 157 13.46 6.11 -0.23
N ASN A 158 14.69 6.60 -0.11
CA ASN A 158 15.84 6.10 -0.87
C ASN A 158 16.11 4.62 -0.55
N ASN A 159 16.06 4.22 0.72
CA ASN A 159 16.22 2.84 1.13
C ASN A 159 15.13 1.93 0.55
N ILE A 160 13.90 2.41 0.46
CA ILE A 160 12.80 1.69 -0.18
C ILE A 160 13.06 1.53 -1.68
N TYR A 161 13.54 2.58 -2.37
CA TYR A 161 13.88 2.49 -3.80
C TYR A 161 15.01 1.51 -4.10
N ILE A 162 16.03 1.43 -3.25
CA ILE A 162 17.09 0.41 -3.37
C ILE A 162 16.47 -1.00 -3.31
N ARG A 163 15.56 -1.25 -2.37
CA ARG A 163 14.90 -2.54 -2.23
C ARG A 163 13.96 -2.84 -3.41
N LEU A 164 13.27 -1.83 -3.89
CA LEU A 164 12.41 -1.93 -5.07
C LEU A 164 13.23 -2.28 -6.30
N ALA A 165 14.36 -1.60 -6.54
CA ALA A 165 15.28 -1.90 -7.63
C ALA A 165 15.78 -3.35 -7.55
N ASN A 166 16.16 -3.82 -6.36
CA ASN A 166 16.58 -5.21 -6.14
C ASN A 166 15.44 -6.20 -6.42
N THR A 167 14.19 -5.85 -6.10
CA THR A 167 13.01 -6.68 -6.38
C THR A 167 12.84 -6.93 -7.89
N PHE A 168 13.20 -5.94 -8.72
CA PHE A 168 13.19 -6.05 -10.18
C PHE A 168 14.51 -6.54 -10.78
N GLY A 169 15.47 -6.98 -9.97
CA GLY A 169 16.76 -7.46 -10.44
C GLY A 169 17.75 -6.36 -10.86
N PHE A 170 17.42 -5.09 -10.62
CA PHE A 170 18.36 -3.99 -10.83
C PHE A 170 19.32 -3.92 -9.64
N GLN A 171 20.62 -4.15 -9.90
CA GLN A 171 21.63 -3.89 -8.87
C GLN A 171 21.87 -2.38 -8.82
N ALA A 172 21.45 -1.74 -7.72
CA ALA A 172 21.89 -0.37 -7.45
C ALA A 172 23.42 -0.40 -7.30
N LYS A 173 24.16 0.16 -8.27
CA LYS A 173 25.58 0.40 -8.09
C LYS A 173 25.72 1.39 -6.94
N THR A 174 26.11 0.92 -5.77
CA THR A 174 26.59 1.79 -4.69
C THR A 174 27.84 2.49 -5.22
N LYS A 175 27.76 3.80 -5.40
CA LYS A 175 28.94 4.65 -5.57
C LYS A 175 29.64 4.80 -4.27
#